data_8e2fb48ce9baac837f4c10d3bbcadd66
#
_entry.id   8e2fb48ce9baac837f4c10d3bbcadd66
#
_cell.length_a   1.000
_cell.length_b   1.000
_cell.length_c   1.000
_cell.angle_alpha   90.00
_cell.angle_beta   90.00
_cell.angle_gamma   90.00
#
_symmetry.space_group_name_H-M   'P 1'
#
loop_
_entity.id
_entity.type
_entity.pdbx_description
1 polymer ?
#
loop_
_entity_poly.entity_id
_entity_poly.type
_entity_poly.pdbx_seq_one_letter_code
_entity_poly.pdbx_strand_id
1 'polypeptide(L)'
;MTNKEFFVQTWQAEMKTTLNAIKSLPADKSKWAYRCHEKTRSAADIIGHILPHAEVISNSTQTGIADERTKPYQFTNVEEAAAYFEKWATSTAEKLNAMDDTAWDEKMIDFNVDGTTFYKLPMGKFCWMILFDIIHHRGQLSTYYRHMGVRNPNIYGPTAEDIEEMMAAKN
;
A
#
# COMPACT_ATOMS: atom_id res chain seq x y z
N MET A 1 -2.80 -13.78 21.07
CA MET A 1 -2.38 -13.05 19.85
C MET A 1 -1.78 -11.72 20.29
N THR A 2 -0.51 -11.51 20.03
CA THR A 2 0.20 -10.26 20.33
C THR A 2 -0.18 -9.17 19.33
N ASN A 3 0.20 -7.90 19.60
CA ASN A 3 -0.01 -6.81 18.66
C ASN A 3 0.73 -7.05 17.34
N LYS A 4 1.96 -7.60 17.41
CA LYS A 4 2.75 -7.97 16.24
C LYS A 4 2.05 -9.05 15.40
N GLU A 5 1.58 -10.13 16.02
CA GLU A 5 0.86 -11.20 15.32
C GLU A 5 -0.39 -10.66 14.62
N PHE A 6 -1.15 -9.81 15.30
CA PHE A 6 -2.33 -9.16 14.71
C PHE A 6 -1.95 -8.27 13.54
N PHE A 7 -0.88 -7.47 13.68
CA PHE A 7 -0.38 -6.65 12.58
C PHE A 7 0.00 -7.50 11.36
N VAL A 8 0.79 -8.58 11.55
CA VAL A 8 1.26 -9.41 10.43
C VAL A 8 0.11 -10.06 9.68
N GLN A 9 -0.89 -10.56 10.40
CA GLN A 9 -2.11 -11.11 9.77
C GLN A 9 -2.86 -10.04 8.98
N THR A 10 -3.04 -8.85 9.57
CA THR A 10 -3.67 -7.70 8.92
C THR A 10 -2.86 -7.27 7.69
N TRP A 11 -1.53 -7.16 7.82
CA TRP A 11 -0.63 -6.84 6.72
C TRP A 11 -0.84 -7.78 5.53
N GLN A 12 -0.80 -9.09 5.76
CA GLN A 12 -0.97 -10.08 4.70
C GLN A 12 -2.33 -9.97 3.98
N ALA A 13 -3.39 -9.68 4.71
CA ALA A 13 -4.72 -9.47 4.13
C ALA A 13 -4.78 -8.18 3.31
N GLU A 14 -4.28 -7.07 3.87
CA GLU A 14 -4.30 -5.75 3.25
C GLU A 14 -3.40 -5.67 2.00
N MET A 15 -2.26 -6.39 2.01
CA MET A 15 -1.37 -6.40 0.85
C MET A 15 -1.99 -7.11 -0.35
N LYS A 16 -2.78 -8.17 -0.15
CA LYS A 16 -3.56 -8.78 -1.24
C LYS A 16 -4.55 -7.79 -1.85
N THR A 17 -5.28 -7.08 -1.01
CA THR A 17 -6.26 -6.08 -1.44
C THR A 17 -5.58 -4.91 -2.15
N THR A 18 -4.43 -4.46 -1.66
CA THR A 18 -3.65 -3.39 -2.31
C THR A 18 -3.09 -3.84 -3.65
N LEU A 19 -2.58 -5.07 -3.73
CA LEU A 19 -2.10 -5.64 -5.00
C LEU A 19 -3.21 -5.71 -6.04
N ASN A 20 -4.43 -6.09 -5.65
CA ASN A 20 -5.59 -6.06 -6.54
C ASN A 20 -5.89 -4.64 -7.04
N ALA A 21 -5.81 -3.64 -6.15
CA ALA A 21 -5.98 -2.24 -6.55
C ALA A 21 -4.90 -1.80 -7.55
N ILE A 22 -3.63 -2.15 -7.34
CA ILE A 22 -2.54 -1.85 -8.27
C ILE A 22 -2.79 -2.51 -9.64
N LYS A 23 -3.16 -3.79 -9.66
CA LYS A 23 -3.44 -4.55 -10.88
C LYS A 23 -4.67 -4.04 -11.67
N SER A 24 -5.54 -3.26 -11.01
CA SER A 24 -6.72 -2.66 -11.64
C SER A 24 -6.41 -1.35 -12.38
N LEU A 25 -5.17 -0.83 -12.31
CA LEU A 25 -4.77 0.32 -13.10
C LEU A 25 -4.94 -0.01 -14.60
N PRO A 26 -5.64 0.84 -15.39
CA PRO A 26 -5.92 0.52 -16.79
C PRO A 26 -4.65 0.42 -17.63
N ALA A 27 -4.66 -0.48 -18.62
CA ALA A 27 -3.55 -0.62 -19.57
C ALA A 27 -3.33 0.65 -20.42
N ASP A 28 -4.40 1.45 -20.60
CA ASP A 28 -4.34 2.76 -21.26
C ASP A 28 -3.62 3.78 -20.38
N LYS A 29 -2.34 4.00 -20.66
CA LYS A 29 -1.48 4.92 -19.91
C LYS A 29 -1.92 6.38 -19.94
N SER A 30 -2.75 6.79 -20.91
CA SER A 30 -3.29 8.15 -20.93
C SER A 30 -4.14 8.46 -19.70
N LYS A 31 -4.76 7.44 -19.11
CA LYS A 31 -5.56 7.55 -17.89
C LYS A 31 -4.72 7.67 -16.61
N TRP A 32 -3.44 7.29 -16.62
CA TRP A 32 -2.57 7.29 -15.44
C TRP A 32 -2.36 8.69 -14.86
N ALA A 33 -2.42 9.72 -15.71
CA ALA A 33 -2.31 11.12 -15.32
C ALA A 33 -3.57 11.68 -14.65
N TYR A 34 -4.67 10.88 -14.56
CA TYR A 34 -5.91 11.36 -13.96
C TYR A 34 -5.69 11.83 -12.52
N ARG A 35 -6.28 12.99 -12.19
CA ARG A 35 -6.35 13.58 -10.85
C ARG A 35 -7.66 14.33 -10.69
N CYS A 36 -8.26 14.27 -9.51
CA CYS A 36 -9.54 14.96 -9.26
C CYS A 36 -9.37 16.47 -9.01
N HIS A 37 -8.15 16.93 -8.73
CA HIS A 37 -7.81 18.34 -8.54
C HIS A 37 -6.33 18.57 -8.84
N GLU A 38 -5.96 19.77 -9.29
CA GLU A 38 -4.57 20.11 -9.66
C GLU A 38 -3.54 19.86 -8.56
N LYS A 39 -3.94 20.01 -7.27
CA LYS A 39 -3.10 19.81 -6.10
C LYS A 39 -3.05 18.36 -5.59
N THR A 40 -3.80 17.43 -6.20
CA THR A 40 -3.78 16.02 -5.83
C THR A 40 -2.75 15.25 -6.65
N ARG A 41 -2.29 14.12 -6.11
CA ARG A 41 -1.48 13.16 -6.87
C ARG A 41 -2.29 12.59 -8.04
N SER A 42 -1.64 12.27 -9.15
CA SER A 42 -2.27 11.47 -10.21
C SER A 42 -2.46 10.01 -9.77
N ALA A 43 -3.24 9.23 -10.52
CA ALA A 43 -3.42 7.81 -10.25
C ALA A 43 -2.08 7.06 -10.22
N ALA A 44 -1.19 7.32 -11.18
CA ALA A 44 0.16 6.75 -11.19
C ALA A 44 1.00 7.23 -10.01
N ASP A 45 0.92 8.51 -9.63
CA ASP A 45 1.67 9.03 -8.47
C ASP A 45 1.18 8.46 -7.15
N ILE A 46 -0.12 8.14 -7.01
CA ILE A 46 -0.66 7.45 -5.83
C ILE A 46 -0.05 6.04 -5.74
N ILE A 47 -0.06 5.28 -6.83
CA ILE A 47 0.59 3.97 -6.84
C ILE A 47 2.08 4.10 -6.55
N GLY A 48 2.79 5.01 -7.23
CA GLY A 48 4.21 5.24 -7.01
C GLY A 48 4.56 5.67 -5.59
N HIS A 49 3.62 6.25 -4.84
CA HIS A 49 3.76 6.53 -3.43
C HIS A 49 3.55 5.29 -2.55
N ILE A 50 2.56 4.46 -2.87
CA ILE A 50 2.28 3.21 -2.13
C ILE A 50 3.42 2.19 -2.28
N LEU A 51 4.00 2.07 -3.49
CA LEU A 51 4.96 1.02 -3.82
C LEU A 51 6.14 0.91 -2.84
N PRO A 52 6.86 1.99 -2.48
CA PRO A 52 8.03 1.90 -1.60
C PRO A 52 7.70 1.66 -0.13
N HIS A 53 6.46 1.81 0.32
CA HIS A 53 6.10 1.65 1.73
C HIS A 53 6.46 0.26 2.29
N ALA A 54 6.20 -0.79 1.52
CA ALA A 54 6.56 -2.15 1.92
C ALA A 54 8.09 -2.34 1.99
N GLU A 55 8.84 -1.75 1.05
CA GLU A 55 10.30 -1.77 1.06
C GLU A 55 10.86 -1.03 2.27
N VAL A 56 10.32 0.15 2.57
CA VAL A 56 10.76 0.98 3.69
C VAL A 56 10.58 0.25 5.02
N ILE A 57 9.42 -0.42 5.25
CA ILE A 57 9.24 -1.27 6.43
C ILE A 57 10.26 -2.41 6.42
N SER A 58 10.36 -3.15 5.32
CA SER A 58 11.27 -4.30 5.22
C SER A 58 12.72 -3.94 5.58
N ASN A 59 13.22 -2.80 5.06
CA ASN A 59 14.59 -2.34 5.30
C ASN A 59 14.78 -1.81 6.72
N SER A 60 13.80 -1.10 7.27
CA SER A 60 13.86 -0.53 8.62
C SER A 60 13.95 -1.60 9.72
N THR A 61 13.47 -2.82 9.47
CA THR A 61 13.62 -3.94 10.40
C THR A 61 15.07 -4.22 10.76
N GLN A 62 16.01 -3.95 9.84
CA GLN A 62 17.44 -4.16 10.05
C GLN A 62 18.15 -2.85 10.43
N THR A 63 17.88 -1.78 9.68
CA THR A 63 18.63 -0.51 9.79
C THR A 63 18.18 0.39 10.93
N GLY A 64 16.93 0.28 11.39
CA GLY A 64 16.31 1.27 12.29
C GLY A 64 15.99 2.61 11.60
N ILE A 65 16.16 2.70 10.29
CA ILE A 65 15.92 3.92 9.49
C ILE A 65 14.87 3.59 8.43
N ALA A 66 13.88 4.45 8.33
CA ALA A 66 12.83 4.44 7.33
C ALA A 66 12.89 5.79 6.58
N ASP A 67 13.41 5.80 5.36
CA ASP A 67 13.54 7.03 4.56
C ASP A 67 12.53 6.99 3.39
N GLU A 68 11.46 7.74 3.53
CA GLU A 68 10.45 7.93 2.50
C GLU A 68 10.86 9.03 1.53
N ARG A 69 10.48 8.89 0.27
CA ARG A 69 10.73 9.90 -0.75
C ARG A 69 9.45 10.67 -1.09
N THR A 70 9.55 12.00 -1.15
CA THR A 70 8.44 12.83 -1.63
C THR A 70 8.15 12.60 -3.11
N LYS A 71 9.20 12.24 -3.90
CA LYS A 71 9.05 11.89 -5.32
C LYS A 71 8.53 10.46 -5.45
N PRO A 72 7.37 10.26 -6.12
CA PRO A 72 6.80 8.93 -6.32
C PRO A 72 7.75 8.00 -7.10
N TYR A 73 7.75 6.71 -6.74
CA TYR A 73 8.42 5.68 -7.52
C TYR A 73 7.85 5.64 -8.94
N GLN A 74 8.72 5.56 -9.92
CA GLN A 74 8.33 5.51 -11.34
C GLN A 74 8.31 4.07 -11.83
N PHE A 75 7.23 3.68 -12.49
CA PHE A 75 7.06 2.35 -13.09
C PHE A 75 6.57 2.51 -14.54
N THR A 76 6.86 1.53 -15.37
CA THR A 76 6.59 1.59 -16.81
C THR A 76 5.34 0.81 -17.21
N ASN A 77 4.92 -0.16 -16.43
CA ASN A 77 3.71 -0.97 -16.64
C ASN A 77 3.17 -1.49 -15.30
N VAL A 78 1.97 -2.03 -15.34
CA VAL A 78 1.25 -2.54 -14.15
C VAL A 78 1.93 -3.76 -13.56
N GLU A 79 2.49 -4.61 -14.41
CA GLU A 79 3.19 -5.84 -14.02
C GLU A 79 4.44 -5.53 -13.19
N GLU A 80 5.21 -4.51 -13.61
CA GLU A 80 6.37 -4.02 -12.86
C GLU A 80 5.96 -3.50 -11.48
N ALA A 81 4.93 -2.64 -11.41
CA ALA A 81 4.42 -2.10 -10.16
C ALA A 81 3.93 -3.21 -9.22
N ALA A 82 3.17 -4.17 -9.76
CA ALA A 82 2.65 -5.30 -9.01
C ALA A 82 3.76 -6.20 -8.47
N ALA A 83 4.74 -6.56 -9.31
CA ALA A 83 5.87 -7.41 -8.91
C ALA A 83 6.75 -6.73 -7.86
N TYR A 84 7.01 -5.43 -7.99
CA TYR A 84 7.76 -4.65 -7.00
C TYR A 84 7.04 -4.67 -5.64
N PHE A 85 5.75 -4.36 -5.63
CA PHE A 85 4.96 -4.34 -4.41
C PHE A 85 4.89 -5.72 -3.74
N GLU A 86 4.59 -6.77 -4.51
CA GLU A 86 4.46 -8.14 -4.00
C GLU A 86 5.77 -8.64 -3.37
N LYS A 87 6.91 -8.39 -4.04
CA LYS A 87 8.24 -8.72 -3.51
C LYS A 87 8.45 -8.12 -2.12
N TRP A 88 8.23 -6.83 -1.97
CA TRP A 88 8.52 -6.13 -0.73
C TRP A 88 7.48 -6.39 0.35
N ALA A 89 6.20 -6.56 -0.02
CA ALA A 89 5.15 -6.94 0.90
C ALA A 89 5.41 -8.32 1.53
N THR A 90 5.89 -9.29 0.73
CA THR A 90 6.30 -10.61 1.20
C THR A 90 7.52 -10.53 2.12
N SER A 91 8.57 -9.81 1.70
CA SER A 91 9.77 -9.61 2.53
C SER A 91 9.46 -8.95 3.88
N THR A 92 8.53 -7.98 3.90
CA THR A 92 8.07 -7.36 5.14
C THR A 92 7.41 -8.38 6.07
N ALA A 93 6.49 -9.19 5.55
CA ALA A 93 5.81 -10.22 6.35
C ALA A 93 6.80 -11.23 6.94
N GLU A 94 7.76 -11.69 6.14
CA GLU A 94 8.79 -12.64 6.57
C GLU A 94 9.66 -12.06 7.71
N LYS A 95 10.16 -10.84 7.52
CA LYS A 95 11.03 -10.18 8.51
C LYS A 95 10.30 -9.86 9.82
N LEU A 96 9.04 -9.41 9.73
CA LEU A 96 8.24 -9.14 10.92
C LEU A 96 7.85 -10.42 11.66
N ASN A 97 7.59 -11.53 10.95
CA ASN A 97 7.39 -12.83 11.57
C ASN A 97 8.63 -13.33 12.32
N ALA A 98 9.82 -13.07 11.77
CA ALA A 98 11.09 -13.47 12.39
C ALA A 98 11.53 -12.56 13.57
N MET A 99 10.91 -11.37 13.68
CA MET A 99 11.22 -10.40 14.74
C MET A 99 10.61 -10.86 16.07
N ASP A 100 11.36 -10.71 17.19
CA ASP A 100 10.79 -10.92 18.51
C ASP A 100 9.87 -9.77 18.95
N ASP A 101 9.01 -10.03 19.94
CA ASP A 101 8.01 -9.04 20.38
C ASP A 101 8.65 -7.85 21.11
N THR A 102 9.81 -8.04 21.76
CA THR A 102 10.56 -6.95 22.38
C THR A 102 11.07 -5.97 21.33
N ALA A 103 11.64 -6.48 20.22
CA ALA A 103 12.07 -5.64 19.12
C ALA A 103 10.89 -4.92 18.44
N TRP A 104 9.73 -5.57 18.36
CA TRP A 104 8.51 -4.92 17.86
C TRP A 104 8.09 -3.72 18.72
N ASP A 105 8.14 -3.86 20.02
CA ASP A 105 7.68 -2.84 20.96
C ASP A 105 8.72 -1.74 21.25
N GLU A 106 10.02 -2.07 21.24
CA GLU A 106 11.07 -1.19 21.73
C GLU A 106 12.04 -0.67 20.66
N LYS A 107 12.22 -1.38 19.54
CA LYS A 107 13.14 -0.94 18.49
C LYS A 107 12.66 0.38 17.91
N MET A 108 13.44 1.44 18.08
CA MET A 108 13.13 2.76 17.56
C MET A 108 13.48 2.85 16.08
N ILE A 109 12.56 3.44 15.31
CA ILE A 109 12.70 3.74 13.89
C ILE A 109 12.77 5.25 13.71
N ASP A 110 13.85 5.71 13.10
CA ASP A 110 13.97 7.09 12.63
C ASP A 110 13.24 7.20 11.29
N PHE A 111 12.04 7.81 11.33
CA PHE A 111 11.25 8.04 10.12
C PHE A 111 11.68 9.35 9.49
N ASN A 112 12.28 9.24 8.31
CA ASN A 112 12.80 10.34 7.51
C ASN A 112 11.93 10.56 6.28
N VAL A 113 11.90 11.79 5.81
CA VAL A 113 11.40 12.15 4.48
C VAL A 113 12.51 12.93 3.77
N ASP A 114 12.95 12.40 2.63
CA ASP A 114 14.09 12.94 1.86
C ASP A 114 15.32 13.22 2.75
N GLY A 115 15.64 12.28 3.64
CA GLY A 115 16.79 12.36 4.57
C GLY A 115 16.58 13.23 5.80
N THR A 116 15.43 13.89 5.96
CA THR A 116 15.10 14.70 7.15
C THR A 116 14.26 13.88 8.13
N THR A 117 14.70 13.73 9.38
CA THR A 117 13.94 13.00 10.41
C THR A 117 12.72 13.80 10.86
N PHE A 118 11.54 13.22 10.69
CA PHE A 118 10.27 13.79 11.12
C PHE A 118 9.77 13.19 12.44
N TYR A 119 9.92 11.87 12.59
CA TYR A 119 9.46 11.14 13.77
C TYR A 119 10.48 10.12 14.21
N LYS A 120 10.45 9.80 15.51
CA LYS A 120 11.12 8.64 16.07
C LYS A 120 10.07 7.79 16.79
N LEU A 121 9.79 6.60 16.26
CA LEU A 121 8.68 5.76 16.68
C LEU A 121 9.14 4.34 16.96
N PRO A 122 8.55 3.63 17.96
CA PRO A 122 8.70 2.19 18.04
C PRO A 122 8.28 1.48 16.75
N MET A 123 8.93 0.37 16.43
CA MET A 123 8.69 -0.41 15.20
C MET A 123 7.20 -0.68 14.96
N GLY A 124 6.48 -1.14 15.98
CA GLY A 124 5.06 -1.44 15.85
C GLY A 124 4.23 -0.21 15.48
N LYS A 125 4.48 0.92 16.13
CA LYS A 125 3.77 2.19 15.79
C LYS A 125 4.09 2.67 14.39
N PHE A 126 5.35 2.56 13.98
CA PHE A 126 5.77 2.89 12.62
C PHE A 126 5.07 2.00 11.59
N CYS A 127 5.05 0.69 11.80
CA CYS A 127 4.38 -0.25 10.89
C CYS A 127 2.88 0.06 10.73
N TRP A 128 2.16 0.34 11.82
CA TRP A 128 0.76 0.73 11.78
C TRP A 128 0.55 2.06 11.03
N MET A 129 1.41 3.05 11.25
CA MET A 129 1.35 4.33 10.54
C MET A 129 1.44 4.13 9.02
N ILE A 130 2.41 3.35 8.56
CA ILE A 130 2.59 3.07 7.12
C ILE A 130 1.42 2.25 6.56
N LEU A 131 0.91 1.27 7.30
CA LEU A 131 -0.25 0.50 6.84
C LEU A 131 -1.50 1.39 6.66
N PHE A 132 -1.76 2.30 7.59
CA PHE A 132 -2.87 3.24 7.47
C PHE A 132 -2.70 4.19 6.28
N ASP A 133 -1.47 4.61 5.97
CA ASP A 133 -1.19 5.43 4.79
C ASP A 133 -1.45 4.66 3.48
N ILE A 134 -1.03 3.40 3.40
CA ILE A 134 -1.37 2.52 2.26
C ILE A 134 -2.89 2.40 2.08
N ILE A 135 -3.62 2.13 3.17
CA ILE A 135 -5.09 1.99 3.14
C ILE A 135 -5.75 3.29 2.70
N HIS A 136 -5.28 4.44 3.22
CA HIS A 136 -5.77 5.76 2.85
C HIS A 136 -5.60 6.02 1.34
N HIS A 137 -4.40 5.84 0.82
CA HIS A 137 -4.10 6.09 -0.59
C HIS A 137 -4.79 5.08 -1.53
N ARG A 138 -4.93 3.83 -1.13
CA ARG A 138 -5.73 2.84 -1.85
C ARG A 138 -7.20 3.25 -1.95
N GLY A 139 -7.76 3.84 -0.87
CA GLY A 139 -9.12 4.40 -0.88
C GLY A 139 -9.26 5.55 -1.89
N GLN A 140 -8.29 6.45 -1.98
CA GLN A 140 -8.26 7.50 -2.99
C GLN A 140 -8.22 6.91 -4.41
N LEU A 141 -7.36 5.91 -4.64
CA LEU A 141 -7.20 5.25 -5.93
C LEU A 141 -8.51 4.59 -6.40
N SER A 142 -9.26 3.95 -5.49
CA SER A 142 -10.54 3.32 -5.83
C SER A 142 -11.56 4.33 -6.36
N THR A 143 -11.60 5.55 -5.80
CA THR A 143 -12.44 6.62 -6.31
C THR A 143 -12.01 7.07 -7.71
N TYR A 144 -10.70 7.14 -7.94
CA TYR A 144 -10.15 7.52 -9.25
C TYR A 144 -10.52 6.52 -10.35
N TYR A 145 -10.54 5.23 -10.05
CA TYR A 145 -10.95 4.19 -11.02
C TYR A 145 -12.34 4.44 -11.58
N ARG A 146 -13.30 4.84 -10.75
CA ARG A 146 -14.65 5.20 -11.24
C ARG A 146 -14.61 6.33 -12.25
N HIS A 147 -13.88 7.39 -11.95
CA HIS A 147 -13.75 8.53 -12.86
C HIS A 147 -13.00 8.20 -14.15
N MET A 148 -12.07 7.26 -14.10
CA MET A 148 -11.36 6.75 -15.27
C MET A 148 -12.18 5.76 -16.11
N GLY A 149 -13.41 5.43 -15.71
CA GLY A 149 -14.25 4.43 -16.37
C GLY A 149 -13.72 3.00 -16.22
N VAL A 150 -13.04 2.73 -15.12
CA VAL A 150 -12.52 1.39 -14.77
C VAL A 150 -13.40 0.77 -13.67
N ARG A 151 -13.69 -0.52 -13.79
CA ARG A 151 -14.34 -1.25 -12.70
C ARG A 151 -13.48 -1.19 -11.44
N ASN A 152 -14.09 -0.82 -10.31
CA ASN A 152 -13.37 -0.85 -9.04
C ASN A 152 -13.00 -2.29 -8.66
N PRO A 153 -11.78 -2.49 -8.14
CA PRO A 153 -11.47 -3.75 -7.48
C PRO A 153 -12.29 -3.90 -6.20
N ASN A 154 -12.61 -5.14 -5.88
CA ASN A 154 -13.19 -5.49 -4.59
C ASN A 154 -12.16 -5.21 -3.48
N ILE A 155 -12.47 -4.30 -2.54
CA ILE A 155 -11.56 -3.94 -1.45
C ILE A 155 -12.02 -4.62 -0.14
N TYR A 156 -13.15 -4.20 0.41
CA TYR A 156 -13.69 -4.76 1.66
C TYR A 156 -15.09 -5.35 1.50
N GLY A 157 -15.60 -5.38 0.29
CA GLY A 157 -16.93 -5.89 0.00
C GLY A 157 -17.22 -5.81 -1.49
N PRO A 158 -18.36 -6.35 -1.94
CA PRO A 158 -18.73 -6.38 -3.33
C PRO A 158 -18.89 -4.97 -3.90
N THR A 159 -18.51 -4.79 -5.15
CA THR A 159 -18.75 -3.57 -5.92
C THR A 159 -20.20 -3.52 -6.41
N ALA A 160 -20.64 -2.39 -6.96
CA ALA A 160 -21.97 -2.29 -7.57
C ALA A 160 -22.16 -3.33 -8.69
N GLU A 161 -21.13 -3.50 -9.53
CA GLU A 161 -21.12 -4.49 -10.61
C GLU A 161 -21.19 -5.92 -10.07
N ASP A 162 -20.47 -6.23 -8.98
CA ASP A 162 -20.55 -7.55 -8.35
C ASP A 162 -21.97 -7.84 -7.87
N ILE A 163 -22.64 -6.86 -7.27
CA ILE A 163 -24.03 -6.99 -6.80
C ILE A 163 -24.98 -7.20 -7.97
N GLU A 164 -24.84 -6.43 -9.06
CA GLU A 164 -25.66 -6.56 -10.26
C GLU A 164 -25.50 -7.97 -10.88
N GLU A 165 -24.27 -8.44 -11.02
CA GLU A 165 -23.95 -9.78 -11.52
C GLU A 165 -24.53 -10.89 -10.62
N MET A 166 -24.42 -10.76 -9.30
CA MET A 166 -25.00 -11.71 -8.33
C MET A 166 -26.52 -11.74 -8.37
N MET A 167 -27.17 -10.61 -8.63
CA MET A 167 -28.63 -10.55 -8.76
C MET A 167 -29.10 -11.12 -10.10
N ALA A 168 -28.39 -10.85 -11.19
CA ALA A 168 -28.70 -11.40 -12.50
C ALA A 168 -28.57 -12.95 -12.53
N ALA A 169 -27.61 -13.52 -11.81
CA ALA A 169 -27.40 -14.97 -11.72
C ALA A 169 -28.49 -15.73 -10.90
N LYS A 170 -29.36 -15.00 -10.18
CA LYS A 170 -30.46 -15.59 -9.39
C LYS A 170 -31.79 -15.64 -10.14
N ASN A 171 -31.88 -14.99 -11.31
CA ASN A 171 -33.04 -14.97 -12.19
C ASN A 171 -32.85 -15.96 -13.36
#